data_558acd4b0e0f42cdef5f6a2c267100e9
#
_entry.id   558acd4b0e0f42cdef5f6a2c267100e9
#
_cell.length_a   1.000
_cell.length_b   1.000
_cell.length_c   1.000
_cell.angle_alpha   90.00
_cell.angle_beta   90.00
_cell.angle_gamma   90.00
#
_symmetry.space_group_name_H-M   'P 1'
#
loop_
_entity.id
_entity.type
_entity.pdbx_description
1 polymer ?
#
loop_
_entity_poly.entity_id
_entity_poly.type
_entity_poly.pdbx_seq_one_letter_code
_entity_poly.pdbx_strand_id
1 'polypeptide(L)' 'MKYEYKVLHESNYKILEPDLNRLGEDGWKLINVVWDNDNSLFVAILSREK' A
#
# COMPACT_ATOMS: atom_id res chain seq x y z
N MET A 1 2.45 10.80 19.57
CA MET A 1 1.83 10.30 18.35
C MET A 1 2.55 9.06 17.88
N LYS A 2 1.80 8.01 17.59
CA LYS A 2 2.37 6.76 17.11
C LYS A 2 1.73 6.39 15.81
N TYR A 3 2.51 5.74 14.94
CA TYR A 3 2.02 5.31 13.64
C TYR A 3 2.25 3.82 13.48
N GLU A 4 1.41 3.17 12.75
CA GLU A 4 1.66 1.81 12.29
C GLU A 4 1.78 1.83 10.77
N TYR A 5 2.54 0.87 10.25
CA TYR A 5 2.85 0.82 8.83
C TYR A 5 2.42 -0.52 8.26
N LYS A 6 2.02 -0.47 7.00
CA LYS A 6 1.64 -1.68 6.27
C LYS A 6 2.31 -1.65 4.91
N VAL A 7 2.86 -2.79 4.51
CA VAL A 7 3.44 -2.94 3.18
C VAL A 7 2.58 -3.92 2.40
N LEU A 8 2.17 -3.52 1.21
CA LEU A 8 1.32 -4.30 0.34
C LEU A 8 2.05 -4.50 -0.97
N HIS A 9 1.98 -5.70 -1.55
CA HIS A 9 2.59 -5.95 -2.85
C HIS A 9 1.60 -6.65 -3.76
N GLU A 10 1.62 -6.28 -5.03
CA GLU A 10 0.78 -6.87 -6.06
C GLU A 10 1.47 -6.78 -7.41
N SER A 11 1.23 -7.77 -8.25
CA SER A 11 1.80 -7.78 -9.60
C SER A 11 0.92 -7.04 -10.61
N ASN A 12 -0.32 -6.74 -10.25
CA ASN A 12 -1.31 -6.15 -11.17
C ASN A 12 -1.97 -4.95 -10.49
N TYR A 13 -1.87 -3.79 -11.14
CA TYR A 13 -2.47 -2.57 -10.59
C TYR A 13 -3.99 -2.67 -10.47
N LYS A 14 -4.64 -3.52 -11.27
CA LYS A 14 -6.09 -3.70 -11.19
C LYS A 14 -6.51 -4.37 -9.89
N ILE A 15 -5.60 -5.09 -9.25
CA ILE A 15 -5.82 -5.68 -7.93
C ILE A 15 -5.37 -4.71 -6.85
N LEU A 16 -4.29 -3.99 -7.10
CA LEU A 16 -3.73 -3.05 -6.14
C LEU A 16 -4.67 -1.90 -5.83
N GLU A 17 -5.32 -1.34 -6.84
CA GLU A 17 -6.19 -0.18 -6.65
C GLU A 17 -7.37 -0.46 -5.71
N PRO A 18 -8.13 -1.55 -5.89
CA PRO A 18 -9.21 -1.85 -4.93
C PRO A 18 -8.70 -2.09 -3.52
N ASP A 19 -7.54 -2.72 -3.38
CA ASP A 19 -6.95 -2.96 -2.07
C ASP A 19 -6.57 -1.65 -1.38
N LEU A 20 -6.00 -0.71 -2.14
CA LEU A 20 -5.64 0.60 -1.60
C LEU A 20 -6.89 1.37 -1.17
N ASN A 21 -7.95 1.31 -1.96
CA ASN A 21 -9.21 1.97 -1.62
C ASN A 21 -9.81 1.40 -0.34
N ARG A 22 -9.77 0.08 -0.20
CA ARG A 22 -10.29 -0.57 1.01
C ARG A 22 -9.49 -0.17 2.24
N LEU A 23 -8.17 -0.15 2.12
CA LEU A 23 -7.31 0.26 3.24
C LEU A 23 -7.51 1.73 3.57
N GLY A 24 -7.73 2.57 2.56
CA GLY A 24 -8.02 3.98 2.79
C GLY A 24 -9.30 4.18 3.60
N GLU A 25 -10.31 3.35 3.39
CA GLU A 25 -11.54 3.40 4.16
C GLU A 25 -11.30 3.02 5.63
N ASP A 26 -10.28 2.19 5.89
CA ASP A 26 -9.88 1.82 7.25
C ASP A 26 -8.96 2.86 7.90
N GLY A 27 -8.70 3.97 7.22
CA GLY A 27 -7.89 5.04 7.76
C GLY A 27 -6.42 4.98 7.36
N TRP A 28 -6.04 4.05 6.49
CA TRP A 28 -4.66 3.96 6.02
C TRP A 28 -4.39 5.03 4.98
N LYS A 29 -3.21 5.64 5.09
CA LYS A 29 -2.75 6.66 4.16
C LYS A 29 -1.60 6.10 3.33
N LEU A 30 -1.72 6.21 2.02
CA LEU A 30 -0.64 5.79 1.12
C LEU A 30 0.52 6.78 1.21
N ILE A 31 1.71 6.28 1.53
CA ILE A 31 2.91 7.11 1.59
C ILE A 31 3.64 7.05 0.26
N ASN A 32 3.82 5.88 -0.29
CA ASN A 32 4.59 5.71 -1.52
C ASN A 32 4.26 4.39 -2.19
N VAL A 33 4.44 4.35 -3.50
CA VAL A 33 4.35 3.14 -4.30
C VAL A 33 5.60 3.07 -5.15
N VAL A 34 6.30 1.94 -5.10
CA VAL A 34 7.49 1.73 -5.89
C VAL A 34 7.31 0.47 -6.72
N TRP A 35 8.02 0.43 -7.84
CA TRP A 35 8.04 -0.75 -8.70
C TRP A 35 9.27 -1.58 -8.38
N ASP A 36 9.04 -2.84 -8.02
CA ASP A 36 10.12 -3.79 -7.76
C ASP A 36 10.41 -4.55 -9.06
N ASN A 37 11.49 -4.16 -9.71
CA ASN A 37 11.85 -4.71 -11.01
C ASN A 37 12.31 -6.15 -10.93
N ASP A 38 12.91 -6.55 -9.82
CA ASP A 38 13.42 -7.90 -9.64
C ASP A 38 12.30 -8.93 -9.51
N ASN A 39 11.21 -8.55 -8.87
CA ASN A 39 10.08 -9.43 -8.64
C ASN A 39 8.86 -9.07 -9.48
N SER A 40 8.96 -8.02 -10.28
CA SER A 40 7.87 -7.51 -11.12
C SER A 40 6.61 -7.25 -10.30
N LEU A 41 6.78 -6.54 -9.20
CA LEU A 41 5.70 -6.23 -8.26
C LEU A 41 5.63 -4.73 -7.98
N PHE A 42 4.41 -4.26 -7.76
CA PHE A 42 4.20 -2.96 -7.14
C PHE A 42 4.28 -3.15 -5.63
N VAL A 43 5.00 -2.27 -4.97
CA VAL A 43 5.11 -2.28 -3.51
C VAL A 43 4.56 -0.96 -2.99
N ALA A 44 3.50 -1.05 -2.21
CA ALA A 44 2.84 0.12 -1.64
C ALA A 44 3.13 0.16 -0.13
N ILE A 45 3.47 1.34 0.34
CA ILE A 45 3.75 1.57 1.76
C ILE A 45 2.70 2.51 2.30
N LEU A 46 1.99 2.06 3.33
CA LEU A 46 0.90 2.82 3.92
C LEU A 46 1.17 3.01 5.41
N SER A 47 0.58 4.06 5.96
CA SER A 47 0.64 4.29 7.40
C SER A 47 -0.71 4.78 7.90
N ARG A 48 -0.92 4.61 9.19
CA ARG A 48 -2.04 5.25 9.86
C ARG A 48 -1.63 5.55 11.29
N GLU A 49 -2.29 6.56 11.86
CA GLU A 49 -2.05 6.94 13.24
C GLU A 49 -2.72 5.96 14.19
N LYS A 50 -1.99 5.55 15.21
CA LYS A 50 -2.52 4.68 16.24
C LYS A 50 -3.32 5.45 17.27
#